data_70ce2956e437c063c53728e250fc6f39
#
_entry.id   70ce2956e437c063c53728e250fc6f39
#
_cell.length_a   1.000
_cell.length_b   1.000
_cell.length_c   1.000
_cell.angle_alpha   90.00
_cell.angle_beta   90.00
_cell.angle_gamma   90.00
#
_symmetry.space_group_name_H-M   'P 1'
#
loop_
_entity.id
_entity.type
_entity.pdbx_description
1 polymer ?
#
loop_
_entity_poly.entity_id
_entity_poly.type
_entity_poly.pdbx_seq_one_letter_code
_entity_poly.pdbx_strand_id
1 'polypeptide(L)' 'MGSKFDFCMSRKAYDDLCFDLTDDEHAVLDLRRRGLHNADIAAELYCSERTVNRRVKAIKNKIR' A
#
# COMPACT_ATOMS: atom_id res chain seq x y z
N MET A 1 -4.20 18.85 -3.82
CA MET A 1 -3.65 17.98 -4.40
C MET A 1 -3.32 16.85 -3.67
N GLY A 2 -3.66 15.91 -3.88
CA GLY A 2 -3.45 14.74 -3.17
C GLY A 2 -2.05 14.28 -3.22
N SER A 3 -1.81 13.24 -2.56
CA SER A 3 -0.56 12.64 -2.53
C SER A 3 -0.20 12.14 -3.90
N LYS A 4 1.05 12.15 -4.24
CA LYS A 4 1.45 11.64 -5.45
C LYS A 4 1.34 10.21 -5.50
N PHE A 5 1.18 9.52 -4.35
CA PHE A 5 1.07 8.13 -4.32
C PHE A 5 -0.17 7.74 -3.68
N ASP A 6 -1.28 7.79 -4.34
CA ASP A 6 -2.53 7.28 -3.82
C ASP A 6 -2.83 5.92 -4.45
N PHE A 7 -1.88 5.34 -5.17
CA PHE A 7 -2.04 4.03 -5.80
C PHE A 7 -3.27 3.95 -6.71
N CYS A 8 -3.58 5.08 -7.35
CA CYS A 8 -4.64 5.09 -8.32
C CYS A 8 -4.15 4.38 -9.56
N MET A 9 -4.74 3.28 -9.90
CA MET A 9 -4.34 2.50 -11.05
C MET A 9 -5.52 1.76 -11.60
N SER A 10 -5.40 1.29 -12.83
CA SER A 10 -6.47 0.54 -13.45
C SER A 10 -6.60 -0.81 -12.75
N ARG A 11 -7.75 -1.43 -12.91
CA ARG A 11 -8.01 -2.72 -12.30
C ARG A 11 -6.98 -3.75 -12.74
N LYS A 12 -6.65 -3.73 -14.01
CA LYS A 12 -5.67 -4.68 -14.53
C LYS A 12 -4.31 -4.47 -13.89
N ALA A 13 -3.90 -3.21 -13.77
CA ALA A 13 -2.61 -2.90 -13.13
C ALA A 13 -2.62 -3.35 -11.67
N TYR A 14 -3.75 -3.15 -10.99
CA TYR A 14 -3.88 -3.56 -9.60
C TYR A 14 -3.77 -5.08 -9.48
N ASP A 15 -4.48 -5.80 -10.35
CA ASP A 15 -4.43 -7.26 -10.31
C ASP A 15 -3.03 -7.78 -10.57
N ASP A 16 -2.35 -7.19 -11.55
CA ASP A 16 -0.97 -7.59 -11.86
C ASP A 16 -0.05 -7.33 -10.67
N LEU A 17 -0.23 -6.18 -10.02
CA LEU A 17 0.57 -5.84 -8.87
C LEU A 17 0.34 -6.83 -7.72
N CYS A 18 -0.91 -7.22 -7.51
CA CYS A 18 -1.24 -8.13 -6.42
C CYS A 18 -0.52 -9.46 -6.51
N PHE A 19 -0.20 -9.91 -7.70
CA PHE A 19 0.54 -11.16 -7.84
C PHE A 19 1.94 -11.06 -7.26
N ASP A 20 2.50 -9.86 -7.24
CA ASP A 20 3.85 -9.65 -6.76
C ASP A 20 3.92 -9.26 -5.29
N LEU A 21 2.78 -9.05 -4.66
CA LEU A 21 2.76 -8.58 -3.29
C LEU A 21 2.65 -9.75 -2.31
N THR A 22 3.33 -9.58 -1.18
CA THR A 22 3.12 -10.50 -0.06
C THR A 22 1.80 -10.13 0.61
N ASP A 23 1.32 -11.00 1.50
CA ASP A 23 0.08 -10.74 2.22
C ASP A 23 0.14 -9.43 2.99
N ASP A 24 1.28 -9.14 3.62
CA ASP A 24 1.45 -7.91 4.38
C ASP A 24 1.39 -6.70 3.47
N GLU A 25 2.06 -6.77 2.34
CA GLU A 25 2.06 -5.67 1.39
C GLU A 25 0.67 -5.46 0.83
N HIS A 26 -0.03 -6.54 0.54
CA HIS A 26 -1.38 -6.45 0.02
C HIS A 26 -2.30 -5.77 1.02
N ALA A 27 -2.17 -6.10 2.30
CA ALA A 27 -2.98 -5.49 3.34
C ALA A 27 -2.73 -3.98 3.40
N VAL A 28 -1.48 -3.57 3.33
CA VAL A 28 -1.14 -2.15 3.35
C VAL A 28 -1.71 -1.44 2.12
N LEU A 29 -1.58 -2.05 0.96
CA LEU A 29 -2.10 -1.47 -0.27
C LEU A 29 -3.61 -1.29 -0.19
N ASP A 30 -4.31 -2.30 0.28
CA ASP A 30 -5.76 -2.25 0.38
C ASP A 30 -6.22 -1.12 1.31
N LEU A 31 -5.60 -1.00 2.48
CA LEU A 31 -5.96 0.04 3.42
C LEU A 31 -5.62 1.42 2.88
N ARG A 32 -4.51 1.52 2.17
CA ARG A 32 -4.12 2.77 1.58
C ARG A 32 -5.11 3.22 0.51
N ARG A 33 -5.62 2.29 -0.26
CA ARG A 33 -6.63 2.60 -1.28
C ARG A 33 -7.95 3.02 -0.68
N ARG A 34 -8.20 2.64 0.57
CA ARG A 34 -9.37 3.09 1.29
C ARG A 34 -9.21 4.49 1.85
N GLY A 35 -8.02 5.08 1.70
CA GLY A 35 -7.77 6.43 2.14
C GLY A 35 -7.13 6.56 3.51
N LEU A 36 -6.71 5.46 4.11
CA LEU A 36 -6.07 5.53 5.42
C LEU A 36 -4.67 6.10 5.32
N HIS A 37 -4.27 6.81 6.35
CA HIS A 37 -2.90 7.30 6.45
C HIS A 37 -2.02 6.22 7.05
N ASN A 38 -0.71 6.37 6.93
CA ASN A 38 0.22 5.38 7.46
C ASN A 38 0.01 5.10 8.95
N ALA A 39 -0.28 6.14 9.73
CA ALA A 39 -0.53 5.95 11.15
C ALA A 39 -1.76 5.07 11.38
N ASP A 40 -2.80 5.28 10.59
CA ASP A 40 -4.02 4.50 10.72
C ASP A 40 -3.80 3.06 10.29
N ILE A 41 -3.02 2.87 9.24
CA ILE A 41 -2.71 1.53 8.75
C ILE A 41 -1.89 0.79 9.81
N ALA A 42 -0.94 1.49 10.41
CA ALA A 42 -0.12 0.87 11.46
C ALA A 42 -0.99 0.39 12.62
N ALA A 43 -1.96 1.19 13.00
CA ALA A 43 -2.87 0.82 14.08
C ALA A 43 -3.71 -0.40 13.68
N GLU A 44 -4.18 -0.42 12.45
CA GLU A 44 -5.01 -1.53 11.97
C GLU A 44 -4.23 -2.84 11.91
N LEU A 45 -2.98 -2.76 11.52
CA LEU A 45 -2.16 -3.95 11.35
C LEU A 45 -1.30 -4.28 12.56
N TYR A 46 -1.48 -3.50 13.63
CA TYR A 46 -0.73 -3.71 14.87
C TYR A 46 0.78 -3.68 14.65
N CYS A 47 1.22 -2.69 13.89
CA CYS A 47 2.65 -2.52 13.64
C CYS A 47 3.00 -1.03 13.74
N SER A 48 4.27 -0.69 13.53
CA SER A 48 4.68 0.70 13.62
C SER A 48 4.53 1.38 12.26
N GLU A 49 4.46 2.70 12.28
CA GLU A 49 4.43 3.47 11.04
C GLU A 49 5.67 3.21 10.20
N ARG A 50 6.78 2.98 10.86
CA ARG A 50 8.03 2.69 10.16
C ARG A 50 7.88 1.45 9.30
N THR A 51 7.24 0.42 9.85
CA THR A 51 6.97 -0.81 9.11
C THR A 51 6.07 -0.52 7.93
N VAL A 52 5.01 0.28 8.14
CA VAL A 52 4.10 0.65 7.06
C VAL A 52 4.85 1.38 5.96
N ASN A 53 5.71 2.33 6.34
CA ASN A 53 6.50 3.07 5.35
C ASN A 53 7.38 2.15 4.52
N ARG A 54 7.99 1.17 5.16
CA ARG A 54 8.82 0.21 4.44
C ARG A 54 8.01 -0.58 3.44
N ARG A 55 6.83 -1.00 3.85
CA ARG A 55 5.96 -1.78 2.97
C ARG A 55 5.45 -0.94 1.80
N VAL A 56 5.10 0.31 2.07
CA VAL A 56 4.67 1.22 1.01
C VAL A 56 5.79 1.41 0.01
N LYS A 57 7.00 1.57 0.50
CA LYS A 57 8.15 1.76 -0.38
C LYS A 57 8.39 0.51 -1.22
N ALA A 58 8.24 -0.66 -0.63
CA ALA A 58 8.40 -1.90 -1.37
C ALA A 58 7.33 -2.03 -2.47
N ILE A 59 6.10 -1.65 -2.16
CA ILE A 59 5.03 -1.67 -3.13
C ILE A 59 5.34 -0.74 -4.29
N LYS A 60 5.79 0.48 -3.98
CA LYS A 60 6.14 1.44 -5.01
C LYS A 60 7.19 0.91 -5.95
N ASN A 61 8.16 0.19 -5.41
CA ASN A 61 9.22 -0.36 -6.23
C ASN A 61 8.73 -1.44 -7.18
N LYS A 62 7.58 -2.02 -6.90
CA LYS A 62 7.01 -3.05 -7.75
C LYS A 62 6.07 -2.50 -8.81
N ILE A 63 5.70 -1.24 -8.68
CA ILE A 63 4.85 -0.58 -9.67
C ILE A 63 5.71 -0.12 -10.82
N ARG A 64 5.26 -0.37 -12.02
CA ARG A 64 6.01 0.01 -13.22
C ARG A 64 5.35 1.09 -13.99
#